data_b6d7513a55bd142ec9bdc4a45f2d82d3
#
_entry.id   b6d7513a55bd142ec9bdc4a45f2d82d3
#
_cell.length_a   1.000
_cell.length_b   1.000
_cell.length_c   1.000
_cell.angle_alpha   90.00
_cell.angle_beta   90.00
_cell.angle_gamma   90.00
#
_symmetry.space_group_name_H-M   'P 1'
#
loop_
_entity.id
_entity.type
_entity.pdbx_description
1 polymer ?
#
loop_
_entity_poly.entity_id
_entity_poly.type
_entity_poly.pdbx_seq_one_letter_code
_entity_poly.pdbx_strand_id
1 'polypeptide(L)'
;MKNTPTVLCAGIIVLDHGCSPIQHFPAEGELIATSGMALTLGGCAANVGVDLTKMGVHSKILGKIGDDDFGKLILQKLKDTGSDTSKIIKQANYPTSQTLVINVTGQDRRFIHLIGANEGFTDTDFQKKDIEGCKVIYLGGYLLMDKLSPDHVAGVFRTAQMNGAKTVLDVVTPGLGNHLEKLKPILPFVDVFLPNDAEAKLISGIENPIQQAMFFKSMGVKTSIITLGNQGTILLNDQGCYKAEIFKINYHDGSGSGDAFTAGYISGILENKSDIECLEIGSALGASCVREQGTTEGVFKKEECLHFLAKN
;
A
#
# COMPACT_ATOMS: atom_id res chain seq x y z
N MET A 1 9.63 29.00 2.75
CA MET A 1 8.27 28.42 2.71
C MET A 1 8.43 26.97 3.13
N LYS A 2 7.68 26.46 4.13
CA LYS A 2 7.67 25.01 4.42
C LYS A 2 7.12 24.34 3.18
N ASN A 3 7.89 23.46 2.54
CA ASN A 3 7.40 22.69 1.38
C ASN A 3 6.21 21.83 1.86
N THR A 4 5.01 22.22 1.45
CA THR A 4 3.81 21.42 1.70
C THR A 4 3.96 20.11 0.94
N PRO A 5 3.74 18.93 1.57
CA PRO A 5 3.84 17.68 0.86
C PRO A 5 2.80 17.61 -0.26
N THR A 6 3.17 17.01 -1.37
CA THR A 6 2.22 16.81 -2.49
C THR A 6 1.28 15.62 -2.17
N VAL A 7 1.79 14.63 -1.43
CA VAL A 7 1.05 13.44 -1.00
C VAL A 7 1.19 13.24 0.50
N LEU A 8 0.07 12.97 1.17
CA LEU A 8 0.07 12.39 2.51
C LEU A 8 -0.15 10.88 2.38
N CYS A 9 0.83 10.09 2.82
CA CYS A 9 0.74 8.63 2.91
C CYS A 9 0.42 8.26 4.36
N ALA A 10 -0.87 8.13 4.68
CA ALA A 10 -1.34 7.71 5.99
C ALA A 10 -1.59 6.21 6.03
N GLY A 11 -1.37 5.57 7.18
CA GLY A 11 -1.69 4.15 7.33
C GLY A 11 -0.66 3.33 8.09
N ILE A 12 -0.64 2.03 7.81
CA ILE A 12 0.20 1.09 8.54
C ILE A 12 1.69 1.21 8.19
N ILE A 13 2.51 1.07 9.23
CA ILE A 13 3.98 0.98 9.16
C ILE A 13 4.38 -0.32 9.85
N VAL A 14 5.21 -1.13 9.21
CA VAL A 14 5.54 -2.49 9.66
C VAL A 14 7.04 -2.75 9.47
N LEU A 15 7.61 -3.61 10.28
CA LEU A 15 8.92 -4.23 10.05
C LEU A 15 8.70 -5.69 9.63
N ASP A 16 9.14 -6.05 8.44
CA ASP A 16 9.00 -7.41 7.93
C ASP A 16 10.27 -8.21 8.19
N HIS A 17 10.09 -9.41 8.76
CA HIS A 17 11.14 -10.41 8.98
C HIS A 17 11.00 -11.46 7.88
N GLY A 18 11.74 -11.30 6.78
CA GLY A 18 11.74 -12.20 5.65
C GLY A 18 12.87 -13.23 5.69
N CYS A 19 12.61 -14.44 5.24
CA CYS A 19 13.66 -15.44 4.99
C CYS A 19 13.73 -15.78 3.50
N SER A 20 14.94 -16.12 3.02
CA SER A 20 15.10 -16.76 1.70
C SER A 20 14.28 -18.04 1.64
N PRO A 21 13.81 -18.47 0.44
CA PRO A 21 12.94 -19.64 0.32
C PRO A 21 13.51 -20.90 0.97
N ILE A 22 12.72 -21.53 1.83
CA ILE A 22 13.00 -22.84 2.44
C ILE A 22 12.34 -23.95 1.62
N GLN A 23 12.80 -25.19 1.78
CA GLN A 23 12.32 -26.32 0.96
C GLN A 23 10.90 -26.75 1.34
N HIS A 24 10.54 -26.68 2.62
CA HIS A 24 9.22 -26.98 3.15
C HIS A 24 8.98 -26.20 4.44
N PHE A 25 7.73 -26.10 4.86
CA PHE A 25 7.39 -25.56 6.18
C PHE A 25 7.84 -26.53 7.26
N PRO A 26 8.62 -26.10 8.29
CA PRO A 26 9.15 -27.01 9.31
C PRO A 26 8.05 -27.70 10.11
N ALA A 27 8.22 -29.00 10.37
CA ALA A 27 7.39 -29.75 11.30
C ALA A 27 7.70 -29.36 12.77
N GLU A 28 6.88 -29.84 13.70
CA GLU A 28 7.12 -29.61 15.13
C GLU A 28 8.50 -30.14 15.56
N GLY A 29 9.31 -29.28 16.19
CA GLY A 29 10.67 -29.62 16.63
C GLY A 29 11.73 -29.66 15.53
N GLU A 30 11.37 -29.46 14.28
CA GLU A 30 12.30 -29.43 13.16
C GLU A 30 12.98 -28.05 13.06
N LEU A 31 14.30 -28.05 12.80
CA LEU A 31 15.08 -26.88 12.45
C LEU A 31 15.46 -26.95 10.98
N ILE A 32 15.04 -25.93 10.20
CA ILE A 32 15.44 -25.76 8.79
C ILE A 32 16.38 -24.58 8.68
N ALA A 33 17.48 -24.78 7.99
CA ALA A 33 18.39 -23.70 7.64
C ALA A 33 17.91 -22.96 6.38
N THR A 34 18.02 -21.63 6.38
CA THR A 34 17.80 -20.76 5.21
C THR A 34 19.11 -20.10 4.80
N SER A 35 19.24 -19.72 3.54
CA SER A 35 20.41 -19.03 3.02
C SER A 35 20.48 -17.55 3.40
N GLY A 36 19.40 -16.96 3.90
CA GLY A 36 19.37 -15.57 4.31
C GLY A 36 18.12 -15.18 5.09
N MET A 37 18.29 -14.19 5.95
CA MET A 37 17.18 -13.49 6.63
C MET A 37 17.41 -11.99 6.54
N ALA A 38 16.34 -11.23 6.36
CA ALA A 38 16.38 -9.79 6.25
C ALA A 38 15.27 -9.12 7.06
N LEU A 39 15.59 -7.94 7.61
CA LEU A 39 14.63 -7.01 8.17
C LEU A 39 14.38 -5.91 7.14
N THR A 40 13.20 -5.88 6.55
CA THR A 40 12.81 -4.93 5.51
C THR A 40 11.69 -4.01 6.00
N LEU A 41 11.53 -2.88 5.33
CA LEU A 41 10.34 -2.05 5.52
C LEU A 41 9.12 -2.83 5.06
N GLY A 42 7.99 -2.56 5.67
CA GLY A 42 6.68 -3.05 5.32
C GLY A 42 5.61 -2.05 5.76
N GLY A 43 4.37 -2.36 5.38
CA GLY A 43 3.23 -1.50 5.65
C GLY A 43 3.00 -0.46 4.56
N CYS A 44 1.76 -0.40 4.11
CA CYS A 44 1.37 0.32 2.89
C CYS A 44 1.76 1.80 2.91
N ALA A 45 1.60 2.51 4.05
CA ALA A 45 1.97 3.92 4.14
C ALA A 45 3.48 4.14 3.99
N ALA A 46 4.30 3.26 4.58
CA ALA A 46 5.75 3.34 4.49
C ALA A 46 6.23 3.01 3.06
N ASN A 47 5.74 1.91 2.50
CA ASN A 47 6.13 1.44 1.18
C ASN A 47 5.76 2.47 0.09
N VAL A 48 4.50 2.91 0.04
CA VAL A 48 4.04 3.92 -0.93
C VAL A 48 4.80 5.23 -0.75
N GLY A 49 5.08 5.66 0.50
CA GLY A 49 5.87 6.87 0.77
C GLY A 49 7.30 6.80 0.25
N VAL A 50 7.96 5.65 0.42
CA VAL A 50 9.32 5.39 -0.11
C VAL A 50 9.31 5.38 -1.64
N ASP A 51 8.37 4.66 -2.25
CA ASP A 51 8.31 4.50 -3.70
C ASP A 51 7.96 5.83 -4.39
N LEU A 52 7.09 6.65 -3.81
CA LEU A 52 6.85 8.01 -4.26
C LEU A 52 8.11 8.88 -4.16
N THR A 53 8.91 8.72 -3.10
CA THR A 53 10.20 9.42 -2.98
C THR A 53 11.16 9.03 -4.11
N LYS A 54 11.23 7.73 -4.46
CA LYS A 54 11.99 7.23 -5.63
C LYS A 54 11.50 7.83 -6.96
N MET A 55 10.19 8.08 -7.06
CA MET A 55 9.57 8.75 -8.21
C MET A 55 9.75 10.29 -8.20
N GLY A 56 10.51 10.83 -7.25
CA GLY A 56 10.74 12.27 -7.12
C GLY A 56 9.54 13.05 -6.61
N VAL A 57 8.56 12.38 -5.99
CA VAL A 57 7.37 12.99 -5.40
C VAL A 57 7.62 13.34 -3.94
N HIS A 58 7.34 14.56 -3.54
CA HIS A 58 7.40 14.97 -2.14
C HIS A 58 6.19 14.40 -1.37
N SER A 59 6.41 13.30 -0.67
CA SER A 59 5.42 12.62 0.17
C SER A 59 5.77 12.74 1.66
N LYS A 60 4.77 12.69 2.52
CA LYS A 60 4.92 12.63 3.96
C LYS A 60 4.24 11.38 4.50
N ILE A 61 4.95 10.63 5.34
CA ILE A 61 4.44 9.40 5.95
C ILE A 61 3.80 9.75 7.30
N LEU A 62 2.54 9.36 7.48
CA LEU A 62 1.77 9.47 8.71
C LEU A 62 1.36 8.07 9.18
N GLY A 63 1.87 7.64 10.31
CA GLY A 63 1.59 6.33 10.89
C GLY A 63 2.18 6.20 12.27
N LYS A 64 2.06 5.03 12.89
CA LYS A 64 2.57 4.75 14.22
C LYS A 64 3.60 3.64 14.24
N ILE A 65 4.58 3.81 15.12
CA ILE A 65 5.58 2.80 15.47
C ILE A 65 5.69 2.72 16.99
N GLY A 66 6.21 1.62 17.51
CA GLY A 66 6.59 1.52 18.93
C GLY A 66 7.79 2.40 19.28
N ASP A 67 7.91 2.76 20.53
CA ASP A 67 9.15 3.38 21.04
C ASP A 67 10.14 2.28 21.50
N ASP A 68 10.51 1.43 20.56
CA ASP A 68 11.36 0.25 20.71
C ASP A 68 12.49 0.26 19.66
N ASP A 69 13.34 -0.78 19.67
CA ASP A 69 14.47 -0.86 18.75
C ASP A 69 14.02 -1.12 17.30
N PHE A 70 12.90 -1.80 17.09
CA PHE A 70 12.34 -1.99 15.75
C PHE A 70 11.77 -0.69 15.17
N GLY A 71 11.14 0.14 16.01
CA GLY A 71 10.70 1.48 15.61
C GLY A 71 11.87 2.40 15.24
N LYS A 72 13.00 2.32 15.99
CA LYS A 72 14.23 3.04 15.64
C LYS A 72 14.80 2.57 14.31
N LEU A 73 14.81 1.24 14.06
CA LEU A 73 15.28 0.66 12.81
C LEU A 73 14.42 1.11 11.61
N ILE A 74 13.09 1.11 11.74
CA ILE A 74 12.18 1.64 10.72
C ILE A 74 12.51 3.10 10.40
N LEU A 75 12.64 3.96 11.42
CA LEU A 75 12.97 5.37 11.21
C LEU A 75 14.31 5.56 10.51
N GLN A 76 15.32 4.74 10.85
CA GLN A 76 16.60 4.79 10.16
C GLN A 76 16.46 4.41 8.69
N LYS A 77 15.82 3.28 8.40
CA LYS A 77 15.57 2.82 7.02
C LYS A 77 14.81 3.87 6.19
N LEU A 78 13.74 4.46 6.73
CA LEU A 78 12.98 5.51 6.04
C LEU A 78 13.81 6.78 5.78
N LYS A 79 14.67 7.19 6.72
CA LYS A 79 15.58 8.31 6.53
C LYS A 79 16.61 8.02 5.43
N ASP A 80 17.13 6.80 5.36
CA ASP A 80 18.10 6.39 4.35
C ASP A 80 17.52 6.45 2.93
N THR A 81 16.19 6.31 2.79
CA THR A 81 15.49 6.51 1.51
C THR A 81 15.20 7.98 1.19
N GLY A 82 15.43 8.90 2.12
CA GLY A 82 15.08 10.32 1.97
C GLY A 82 13.62 10.66 2.24
N SER A 83 12.83 9.73 2.80
CA SER A 83 11.40 9.93 3.08
C SER A 83 11.16 10.92 4.24
N ASP A 84 10.11 11.75 4.14
CA ASP A 84 9.69 12.65 5.22
C ASP A 84 8.96 11.88 6.33
N THR A 85 9.68 11.66 7.45
CA THR A 85 9.20 10.92 8.63
C THR A 85 8.64 11.83 9.72
N SER A 86 8.46 13.13 9.46
CA SER A 86 8.12 14.14 10.49
C SER A 86 6.74 13.94 11.12
N LYS A 87 5.88 13.10 10.51
CA LYS A 87 4.54 12.76 11.02
C LYS A 87 4.45 11.33 11.56
N ILE A 88 5.56 10.61 11.65
CA ILE A 88 5.56 9.30 12.30
C ILE A 88 5.49 9.48 13.81
N ILE A 89 4.50 8.84 14.42
CA ILE A 89 4.21 8.96 15.86
C ILE A 89 4.80 7.75 16.58
N LYS A 90 5.65 8.01 17.57
CA LYS A 90 6.13 6.98 18.50
C LYS A 90 5.13 6.74 19.61
N GLN A 91 4.90 5.48 19.96
CA GLN A 91 3.94 5.08 20.98
C GLN A 91 4.56 4.06 21.95
N ALA A 92 4.66 4.44 23.25
CA ALA A 92 5.30 3.59 24.25
C ALA A 92 4.48 2.36 24.65
N ASN A 93 3.14 2.42 24.53
CA ASN A 93 2.24 1.38 25.02
C ASN A 93 2.01 0.21 24.03
N TYR A 94 2.58 0.30 22.83
CA TYR A 94 2.46 -0.72 21.80
C TYR A 94 3.84 -1.02 21.22
N PRO A 95 4.18 -2.30 21.00
CA PRO A 95 5.37 -2.64 20.25
C PRO A 95 5.23 -2.21 18.79
N THR A 96 6.33 -2.01 18.11
CA THR A 96 6.34 -1.81 16.66
C THR A 96 5.64 -2.97 15.96
N SER A 97 4.81 -2.68 14.97
CA SER A 97 4.15 -3.70 14.14
C SER A 97 5.17 -4.52 13.37
N GLN A 98 4.98 -5.82 13.29
CA GLN A 98 5.92 -6.75 12.69
C GLN A 98 5.19 -7.84 11.90
N THR A 99 5.80 -8.29 10.80
CA THR A 99 5.34 -9.46 10.06
C THR A 99 6.47 -10.46 9.90
N LEU A 100 6.23 -11.71 10.26
CA LEU A 100 7.07 -12.82 9.85
C LEU A 100 6.60 -13.30 8.48
N VAL A 101 7.45 -13.15 7.45
CA VAL A 101 7.19 -13.56 6.06
C VAL A 101 7.90 -14.88 5.81
N ILE A 102 7.14 -15.96 5.64
CA ILE A 102 7.66 -17.31 5.44
C ILE A 102 7.53 -17.67 3.96
N ASN A 103 8.67 -17.80 3.31
CA ASN A 103 8.79 -18.18 1.90
C ASN A 103 9.10 -19.69 1.80
N VAL A 104 8.23 -20.45 1.11
CA VAL A 104 8.44 -21.87 0.81
C VAL A 104 8.54 -22.03 -0.71
N THR A 105 9.55 -22.75 -1.17
CA THR A 105 9.81 -22.96 -2.60
C THR A 105 8.57 -23.52 -3.31
N GLY A 106 8.14 -22.87 -4.38
CA GLY A 106 6.99 -23.28 -5.18
C GLY A 106 5.62 -23.03 -4.54
N GLN A 107 5.54 -22.29 -3.44
CA GLN A 107 4.31 -21.89 -2.78
C GLN A 107 4.25 -20.37 -2.64
N ASP A 108 3.02 -19.84 -2.47
CA ASP A 108 2.87 -18.44 -2.08
C ASP A 108 3.28 -18.24 -0.61
N ARG A 109 3.61 -17.00 -0.27
CA ARG A 109 4.09 -16.57 1.04
C ARG A 109 3.03 -16.78 2.11
N ARG A 110 3.50 -17.01 3.34
CA ARG A 110 2.65 -17.02 4.54
C ARG A 110 3.08 -15.92 5.48
N PHE A 111 2.10 -15.34 6.16
CA PHE A 111 2.31 -14.20 7.03
C PHE A 111 1.83 -14.52 8.45
N ILE A 112 2.68 -14.20 9.44
CA ILE A 112 2.26 -14.10 10.84
C ILE A 112 2.48 -12.66 11.24
N HIS A 113 1.39 -11.95 11.58
CA HIS A 113 1.40 -10.52 11.75
C HIS A 113 1.08 -10.10 13.19
N LEU A 114 1.90 -9.21 13.75
CA LEU A 114 1.64 -8.48 14.98
C LEU A 114 1.17 -7.06 14.62
N ILE A 115 -0.09 -6.73 14.90
CA ILE A 115 -0.67 -5.40 14.59
C ILE A 115 0.09 -4.29 15.31
N GLY A 116 0.44 -4.49 16.60
CA GLY A 116 1.31 -3.59 17.35
C GLY A 116 0.83 -2.14 17.36
N ALA A 117 1.73 -1.19 17.10
CA ALA A 117 1.45 0.24 17.16
C ALA A 117 0.38 0.70 16.14
N ASN A 118 0.15 -0.03 15.05
CA ASN A 118 -0.90 0.29 14.10
C ASN A 118 -2.31 0.18 14.73
N GLU A 119 -2.52 -0.71 15.72
CA GLU A 119 -3.77 -0.77 16.50
C GLU A 119 -4.05 0.54 17.24
N GLY A 120 -3.00 1.22 17.66
CA GLY A 120 -3.11 2.49 18.38
C GLY A 120 -3.37 3.70 17.46
N PHE A 121 -3.51 3.54 16.14
CA PHE A 121 -3.81 4.64 15.23
C PHE A 121 -5.30 5.02 15.35
N THR A 122 -5.57 6.30 15.65
CA THR A 122 -6.90 6.77 16.03
C THR A 122 -7.32 8.01 15.22
N ASP A 123 -8.56 8.44 15.40
CA ASP A 123 -9.12 9.68 14.82
C ASP A 123 -8.28 10.92 15.15
N THR A 124 -7.61 10.95 16.30
CA THR A 124 -6.76 12.08 16.70
C THR A 124 -5.44 12.15 15.95
N ASP A 125 -5.02 11.06 15.33
CA ASP A 125 -3.76 10.96 14.61
C ASP A 125 -3.89 11.31 13.12
N PHE A 126 -5.09 11.19 12.55
CA PHE A 126 -5.39 11.50 11.16
C PHE A 126 -6.43 12.62 11.06
N GLN A 127 -5.99 13.87 11.00
CA GLN A 127 -6.86 15.03 11.11
C GLN A 127 -6.89 15.86 9.83
N LYS A 128 -7.96 16.66 9.66
CA LYS A 128 -8.14 17.58 8.53
C LYS A 128 -6.97 18.54 8.34
N LYS A 129 -6.29 18.96 9.40
CA LYS A 129 -5.07 19.79 9.31
C LYS A 129 -3.88 19.09 8.64
N ASP A 130 -3.86 17.75 8.66
CA ASP A 130 -2.74 16.98 8.09
C ASP A 130 -2.82 16.90 6.57
N ILE A 131 -4.01 17.11 5.99
CA ILE A 131 -4.27 17.07 4.55
C ILE A 131 -4.18 18.43 3.87
N GLU A 132 -3.97 19.52 4.63
CA GLU A 132 -3.92 20.87 4.08
C GLU A 132 -2.80 21.03 3.04
N GLY A 133 -3.18 21.49 1.83
CA GLY A 133 -2.25 21.71 0.73
C GLY A 133 -1.75 20.44 0.01
N CYS A 134 -2.14 19.24 0.44
CA CYS A 134 -1.86 18.02 -0.29
C CYS A 134 -2.72 17.93 -1.55
N LYS A 135 -2.17 17.36 -2.62
CA LYS A 135 -2.90 17.05 -3.85
C LYS A 135 -3.52 15.65 -3.84
N VAL A 136 -2.89 14.73 -3.11
CA VAL A 136 -3.36 13.35 -2.94
C VAL A 136 -3.29 12.98 -1.48
N ILE A 137 -4.35 12.34 -0.98
CA ILE A 137 -4.41 11.70 0.33
C ILE A 137 -4.53 10.20 0.10
N TYR A 138 -3.51 9.48 0.48
CA TYR A 138 -3.47 8.03 0.47
C TYR A 138 -3.67 7.49 1.88
N LEU A 139 -4.57 6.53 2.05
CA LEU A 139 -4.76 5.77 3.29
C LEU A 139 -4.57 4.28 2.96
N GLY A 140 -3.51 3.69 3.51
CA GLY A 140 -3.12 2.31 3.21
C GLY A 140 -3.24 1.37 4.41
N GLY A 141 -3.75 0.14 4.15
CA GLY A 141 -3.91 -0.89 5.16
C GLY A 141 -5.05 -0.61 6.16
N TYR A 142 -6.06 0.15 5.77
CA TYR A 142 -7.10 0.70 6.66
C TYR A 142 -7.77 -0.35 7.56
N LEU A 143 -8.04 -1.57 7.05
CA LEU A 143 -8.78 -2.57 7.83
C LEU A 143 -7.97 -3.19 8.99
N LEU A 144 -6.67 -2.89 9.11
CA LEU A 144 -5.83 -3.23 10.26
C LEU A 144 -5.78 -2.13 11.34
N MET A 145 -6.51 -1.02 11.15
CA MET A 145 -6.54 0.11 12.08
C MET A 145 -7.93 0.24 12.72
N ASP A 146 -8.23 -0.66 13.66
CA ASP A 146 -9.59 -0.79 14.24
C ASP A 146 -10.07 0.44 15.02
N LYS A 147 -9.14 1.26 15.53
CA LYS A 147 -9.45 2.46 16.31
C LYS A 147 -9.60 3.73 15.45
N LEU A 148 -9.37 3.62 14.15
CA LEU A 148 -9.66 4.71 13.21
C LEU A 148 -11.08 4.54 12.68
N SER A 149 -11.98 5.42 13.12
CA SER A 149 -13.41 5.25 12.85
C SER A 149 -13.76 5.54 11.39
N PRO A 150 -14.70 4.76 10.79
CA PRO A 150 -15.13 4.95 9.40
C PRO A 150 -15.70 6.36 9.13
N ASP A 151 -16.52 6.89 10.03
CA ASP A 151 -17.12 8.21 9.87
C ASP A 151 -16.07 9.34 9.91
N HIS A 152 -15.02 9.16 10.73
CA HIS A 152 -13.91 10.10 10.76
C HIS A 152 -13.14 10.10 9.44
N VAL A 153 -12.77 8.93 8.92
CA VAL A 153 -12.09 8.80 7.62
C VAL A 153 -12.95 9.41 6.51
N ALA A 154 -14.24 9.10 6.46
CA ALA A 154 -15.18 9.69 5.52
C ALA A 154 -15.18 11.23 5.61
N GLY A 155 -15.18 11.79 6.82
CA GLY A 155 -15.10 13.22 7.07
C GLY A 155 -13.79 13.88 6.60
N VAL A 156 -12.64 13.19 6.78
CA VAL A 156 -11.33 13.63 6.28
C VAL A 156 -11.30 13.58 4.76
N PHE A 157 -11.76 12.48 4.14
CA PHE A 157 -11.78 12.31 2.68
C PHE A 157 -12.73 13.30 2.00
N ARG A 158 -13.91 13.52 2.56
CA ARG A 158 -14.82 14.58 2.07
C ARG A 158 -14.14 15.95 2.09
N THR A 159 -13.44 16.28 3.19
CA THR A 159 -12.71 17.55 3.29
C THR A 159 -11.59 17.64 2.27
N ALA A 160 -10.85 16.55 2.03
CA ALA A 160 -9.82 16.48 0.99
C ALA A 160 -10.40 16.80 -0.39
N GLN A 161 -11.49 16.14 -0.77
CA GLN A 161 -12.16 16.40 -2.06
C GLN A 161 -12.69 17.84 -2.19
N MET A 162 -13.26 18.40 -1.12
CA MET A 162 -13.70 19.82 -1.11
C MET A 162 -12.53 20.80 -1.34
N ASN A 163 -11.32 20.42 -0.92
CA ASN A 163 -10.08 21.18 -1.13
C ASN A 163 -9.38 20.86 -2.46
N GLY A 164 -10.00 20.04 -3.32
CA GLY A 164 -9.47 19.65 -4.63
C GLY A 164 -8.40 18.54 -4.60
N ALA A 165 -8.17 17.90 -3.44
CA ALA A 165 -7.27 16.76 -3.34
C ALA A 165 -7.97 15.46 -3.79
N LYS A 166 -7.20 14.54 -4.38
CA LYS A 166 -7.65 13.18 -4.69
C LYS A 166 -7.51 12.29 -3.45
N THR A 167 -8.45 11.37 -3.27
CA THR A 167 -8.45 10.39 -2.19
C THR A 167 -8.20 9.00 -2.74
N VAL A 168 -7.21 8.32 -2.17
CA VAL A 168 -6.79 6.97 -2.57
C VAL A 168 -6.87 6.07 -1.35
N LEU A 169 -7.61 4.99 -1.45
CA LEU A 169 -7.81 4.02 -0.37
C LEU A 169 -7.27 2.66 -0.79
N ASP A 170 -6.47 2.08 0.08
CA ASP A 170 -5.99 0.71 -0.01
C ASP A 170 -6.26 -0.03 1.31
N VAL A 171 -6.41 -1.33 1.24
CA VAL A 171 -6.76 -2.17 2.39
C VAL A 171 -5.81 -3.34 2.52
N VAL A 172 -5.69 -3.83 3.74
CA VAL A 172 -5.15 -5.16 4.05
C VAL A 172 -6.18 -5.85 4.92
N THR A 173 -6.68 -6.99 4.48
CA THR A 173 -7.71 -7.73 5.21
C THR A 173 -7.09 -8.63 6.29
N PRO A 174 -7.51 -8.53 7.56
CA PRO A 174 -7.01 -9.39 8.64
C PRO A 174 -7.65 -10.79 8.63
N GLY A 175 -8.08 -11.29 7.48
CA GLY A 175 -8.81 -12.55 7.34
C GLY A 175 -10.33 -12.33 7.26
N LEU A 176 -11.12 -13.31 7.72
CA LEU A 176 -12.58 -13.23 7.68
C LEU A 176 -13.10 -12.15 8.62
N GLY A 177 -14.09 -11.36 8.14
CA GLY A 177 -14.70 -10.28 8.91
C GLY A 177 -15.75 -9.52 8.13
N ASN A 178 -16.48 -8.63 8.82
CA ASN A 178 -17.47 -7.75 8.18
C ASN A 178 -16.82 -6.47 7.67
N HIS A 179 -15.88 -6.60 6.73
CA HIS A 179 -15.06 -5.50 6.22
C HIS A 179 -15.88 -4.46 5.46
N LEU A 180 -16.93 -4.90 4.76
CA LEU A 180 -17.78 -4.02 3.97
C LEU A 180 -18.46 -2.95 4.85
N GLU A 181 -18.93 -3.30 6.03
CA GLU A 181 -19.60 -2.33 6.91
C GLU A 181 -18.67 -1.20 7.37
N LYS A 182 -17.37 -1.49 7.56
CA LYS A 182 -16.36 -0.46 7.83
C LYS A 182 -16.09 0.44 6.63
N LEU A 183 -16.19 -0.09 5.41
CA LEU A 183 -15.88 0.65 4.19
C LEU A 183 -17.06 1.47 3.65
N LYS A 184 -18.29 1.02 3.86
CA LYS A 184 -19.51 1.69 3.36
C LYS A 184 -19.54 3.21 3.59
N PRO A 185 -19.23 3.76 4.78
CA PRO A 185 -19.25 5.19 4.99
C PRO A 185 -18.16 5.95 4.22
N ILE A 186 -17.06 5.27 3.87
CA ILE A 186 -15.85 5.87 3.27
C ILE A 186 -15.94 5.86 1.74
N LEU A 187 -16.39 4.74 1.15
CA LEU A 187 -16.35 4.50 -0.30
C LEU A 187 -16.95 5.64 -1.15
N PRO A 188 -18.05 6.34 -0.75
CA PRO A 188 -18.56 7.48 -1.50
C PRO A 188 -17.60 8.67 -1.63
N PHE A 189 -16.55 8.72 -0.80
CA PHE A 189 -15.55 9.78 -0.77
C PHE A 189 -14.17 9.29 -1.27
N VAL A 190 -14.13 8.16 -1.97
CA VAL A 190 -12.91 7.56 -2.51
C VAL A 190 -12.84 7.84 -4.02
N ASP A 191 -11.79 8.55 -4.45
CA ASP A 191 -11.53 8.73 -5.88
C ASP A 191 -10.96 7.46 -6.50
N VAL A 192 -10.02 6.79 -5.80
CA VAL A 192 -9.38 5.55 -6.27
C VAL A 192 -9.35 4.52 -5.15
N PHE A 193 -9.90 3.32 -5.39
CA PHE A 193 -9.87 2.18 -4.49
C PHE A 193 -9.11 1.02 -5.12
N LEU A 194 -8.09 0.46 -4.42
CA LEU A 194 -7.12 -0.47 -5.00
C LEU A 194 -6.96 -1.78 -4.20
N PRO A 195 -8.00 -2.57 -3.95
CA PRO A 195 -7.82 -3.89 -3.36
C PRO A 195 -7.23 -4.88 -4.38
N ASN A 196 -6.57 -5.94 -3.90
CA ASN A 196 -6.34 -7.11 -4.74
C ASN A 196 -7.63 -7.96 -4.86
N ASP A 197 -7.64 -8.93 -5.77
CA ASP A 197 -8.81 -9.78 -6.05
C ASP A 197 -9.26 -10.62 -4.84
N ALA A 198 -8.31 -11.08 -4.01
CA ALA A 198 -8.62 -11.85 -2.81
C ALA A 198 -9.25 -10.95 -1.73
N GLU A 199 -8.74 -9.76 -1.51
CA GLU A 199 -9.33 -8.76 -0.62
C GLU A 199 -10.69 -8.30 -1.12
N ALA A 200 -10.79 -7.99 -2.40
CA ALA A 200 -12.05 -7.62 -3.04
C ALA A 200 -13.11 -8.70 -2.89
N LYS A 201 -12.74 -9.99 -3.01
CA LYS A 201 -13.60 -11.14 -2.74
C LYS A 201 -14.03 -11.21 -1.28
N LEU A 202 -13.10 -11.07 -0.32
CA LEU A 202 -13.43 -11.08 1.11
C LEU A 202 -14.38 -9.96 1.50
N ILE A 203 -14.25 -8.79 0.87
CA ILE A 203 -15.09 -7.62 1.15
C ILE A 203 -16.47 -7.73 0.50
N SER A 204 -16.52 -8.13 -0.79
CA SER A 204 -17.75 -8.11 -1.60
C SER A 204 -18.50 -9.44 -1.64
N GLY A 205 -17.82 -10.56 -1.36
CA GLY A 205 -18.33 -11.91 -1.59
C GLY A 205 -18.36 -12.33 -3.07
N ILE A 206 -17.79 -11.54 -3.98
CA ILE A 206 -17.84 -11.72 -5.42
C ILE A 206 -16.53 -12.32 -5.92
N GLU A 207 -16.60 -13.37 -6.76
CA GLU A 207 -15.44 -14.04 -7.34
C GLU A 207 -14.86 -13.30 -8.56
N ASN A 208 -15.72 -12.82 -9.45
CA ASN A 208 -15.28 -12.24 -10.72
C ASN A 208 -14.71 -10.82 -10.52
N PRO A 209 -13.46 -10.52 -10.92
CA PRO A 209 -12.81 -9.24 -10.66
C PRO A 209 -13.50 -8.04 -11.33
N ILE A 210 -14.10 -8.21 -12.51
CA ILE A 210 -14.86 -7.13 -13.16
C ILE A 210 -16.11 -6.82 -12.35
N GLN A 211 -16.81 -7.86 -11.86
CA GLN A 211 -17.99 -7.66 -11.00
C GLN A 211 -17.60 -7.07 -9.63
N GLN A 212 -16.43 -7.42 -9.08
CA GLN A 212 -15.87 -6.74 -7.89
C GLN A 212 -15.69 -5.24 -8.14
N ALA A 213 -15.06 -4.87 -9.26
CA ALA A 213 -14.86 -3.47 -9.62
C ALA A 213 -16.21 -2.74 -9.81
N MET A 214 -17.18 -3.37 -10.46
CA MET A 214 -18.55 -2.83 -10.61
C MET A 214 -19.26 -2.65 -9.26
N PHE A 215 -19.08 -3.58 -8.34
CA PHE A 215 -19.64 -3.52 -6.99
C PHE A 215 -19.12 -2.30 -6.25
N PHE A 216 -17.79 -2.09 -6.16
CA PHE A 216 -17.23 -0.92 -5.48
C PHE A 216 -17.59 0.39 -6.17
N LYS A 217 -17.64 0.39 -7.49
CA LYS A 217 -18.14 1.54 -8.25
C LYS A 217 -19.58 1.89 -7.89
N SER A 218 -20.46 0.90 -7.75
CA SER A 218 -21.87 1.10 -7.34
C SER A 218 -22.00 1.66 -5.92
N MET A 219 -20.95 1.52 -5.09
CA MET A 219 -20.87 2.09 -3.75
C MET A 219 -20.30 3.51 -3.71
N GLY A 220 -20.06 4.14 -4.87
CA GLY A 220 -19.65 5.54 -4.97
C GLY A 220 -18.17 5.77 -5.24
N VAL A 221 -17.35 4.73 -5.34
CA VAL A 221 -15.95 4.86 -5.76
C VAL A 221 -15.86 5.37 -7.19
N LYS A 222 -15.02 6.38 -7.47
CA LYS A 222 -14.91 6.94 -8.83
C LYS A 222 -14.10 6.06 -9.77
N THR A 223 -12.98 5.53 -9.30
CA THR A 223 -12.13 4.58 -10.05
C THR A 223 -11.85 3.38 -9.16
N SER A 224 -12.36 2.21 -9.55
CA SER A 224 -12.09 0.94 -8.87
C SER A 224 -11.02 0.18 -9.62
N ILE A 225 -9.95 -0.20 -8.93
CA ILE A 225 -8.81 -0.93 -9.49
C ILE A 225 -8.69 -2.25 -8.72
N ILE A 226 -8.70 -3.38 -9.44
CA ILE A 226 -8.50 -4.70 -8.86
C ILE A 226 -7.18 -5.26 -9.39
N THR A 227 -6.19 -5.43 -8.52
CA THR A 227 -4.93 -6.04 -8.89
C THR A 227 -5.03 -7.57 -8.83
N LEU A 228 -4.51 -8.26 -9.86
CA LEU A 228 -4.66 -9.71 -10.08
C LEU A 228 -3.29 -10.44 -10.03
N GLY A 229 -2.30 -9.86 -9.36
CA GLY A 229 -0.95 -10.40 -9.34
C GLY A 229 -0.38 -10.60 -10.74
N ASN A 230 -0.01 -11.82 -11.08
CA ASN A 230 0.56 -12.16 -12.40
C ASN A 230 -0.44 -12.16 -13.57
N GLN A 231 -1.71 -11.87 -13.32
CA GLN A 231 -2.76 -11.74 -14.36
C GLN A 231 -3.03 -10.27 -14.74
N GLY A 232 -2.27 -9.33 -14.17
CA GLY A 232 -2.38 -7.90 -14.46
C GLY A 232 -3.36 -7.16 -13.55
N THR A 233 -4.12 -6.24 -14.11
CA THR A 233 -4.98 -5.33 -13.34
C THR A 233 -6.23 -4.98 -14.12
N ILE A 234 -7.36 -4.84 -13.44
CA ILE A 234 -8.60 -4.30 -13.98
C ILE A 234 -8.84 -2.93 -13.37
N LEU A 235 -9.16 -1.95 -14.21
CA LEU A 235 -9.60 -0.62 -13.82
C LEU A 235 -11.00 -0.37 -14.37
N LEU A 236 -11.90 0.08 -13.53
CA LEU A 236 -13.26 0.50 -13.92
C LEU A 236 -13.52 1.92 -13.41
N ASN A 237 -13.86 2.81 -14.35
CA ASN A 237 -14.28 4.20 -14.08
C ASN A 237 -15.51 4.57 -14.93
N ASP A 238 -15.88 5.86 -15.01
CA ASP A 238 -16.99 6.35 -15.80
C ASP A 238 -16.74 6.29 -17.33
N GLN A 239 -15.48 6.16 -17.74
CA GLN A 239 -15.09 6.08 -19.14
C GLN A 239 -15.12 4.65 -19.69
N GLY A 240 -15.01 3.64 -18.82
CA GLY A 240 -15.04 2.24 -19.21
C GLY A 240 -14.31 1.29 -18.28
N CYS A 241 -14.17 0.05 -18.76
CA CYS A 241 -13.42 -1.01 -18.11
C CYS A 241 -12.14 -1.29 -18.92
N TYR A 242 -11.00 -1.20 -18.27
CA TYR A 242 -9.67 -1.38 -18.87
C TYR A 242 -8.95 -2.53 -18.18
N LYS A 243 -8.17 -3.27 -18.95
CA LYS A 243 -7.28 -4.31 -18.46
C LYS A 243 -5.85 -3.98 -18.84
N ALA A 244 -4.95 -3.96 -17.87
CA ALA A 244 -3.52 -3.94 -18.12
C ALA A 244 -2.93 -5.32 -17.89
N GLU A 245 -2.05 -5.74 -18.80
CA GLU A 245 -1.22 -6.94 -18.63
C GLU A 245 0.01 -6.59 -17.79
N ILE A 246 0.69 -7.63 -17.30
CA ILE A 246 1.94 -7.46 -16.57
C ILE A 246 3.11 -7.22 -17.54
N PHE A 247 4.08 -6.44 -17.11
CA PHE A 247 5.39 -6.41 -17.76
C PHE A 247 6.18 -7.68 -17.40
N LYS A 248 6.80 -8.32 -18.40
CA LYS A 248 7.67 -9.47 -18.19
C LYS A 248 8.97 -9.01 -17.54
N ILE A 249 9.26 -9.53 -16.36
CA ILE A 249 10.46 -9.22 -15.58
C ILE A 249 10.90 -10.45 -14.79
N ASN A 250 12.18 -10.50 -14.41
CA ASN A 250 12.67 -11.57 -13.55
C ASN A 250 12.02 -11.46 -12.16
N TYR A 251 11.28 -12.48 -11.78
CA TYR A 251 10.58 -12.55 -10.50
C TYR A 251 11.50 -13.12 -9.41
N HIS A 252 11.59 -12.41 -8.30
CA HIS A 252 12.27 -12.84 -7.09
C HIS A 252 11.32 -12.88 -5.89
N ASP A 253 10.67 -11.77 -5.55
CA ASP A 253 9.75 -11.64 -4.41
C ASP A 253 8.59 -10.70 -4.78
N GLY A 254 7.35 -11.13 -4.50
CA GLY A 254 6.15 -10.31 -4.81
C GLY A 254 5.73 -9.32 -3.72
N SER A 255 6.49 -9.25 -2.60
CA SER A 255 6.17 -8.34 -1.48
C SER A 255 6.23 -6.89 -1.94
N GLY A 256 5.23 -6.07 -1.56
CA GLY A 256 5.20 -4.64 -1.86
C GLY A 256 4.80 -4.28 -3.30
N SER A 257 4.57 -5.27 -4.20
CA SER A 257 4.22 -4.96 -5.60
C SER A 257 2.93 -4.16 -5.75
N GLY A 258 1.93 -4.36 -4.88
CA GLY A 258 0.69 -3.59 -4.81
C GLY A 258 0.95 -2.15 -4.36
N ASP A 259 1.81 -1.95 -3.35
CA ASP A 259 2.21 -0.63 -2.87
C ASP A 259 2.98 0.15 -3.95
N ALA A 260 3.91 -0.53 -4.64
CA ALA A 260 4.67 0.04 -5.75
C ALA A 260 3.73 0.43 -6.92
N PHE A 261 2.77 -0.44 -7.27
CA PHE A 261 1.72 -0.11 -8.23
C PHE A 261 0.96 1.15 -7.81
N THR A 262 0.53 1.23 -6.55
CA THR A 262 -0.18 2.38 -6.01
C THR A 262 0.65 3.66 -6.09
N ALA A 263 1.94 3.60 -5.75
CA ALA A 263 2.86 4.74 -5.86
C ALA A 263 3.01 5.22 -7.32
N GLY A 264 3.12 4.30 -8.26
CA GLY A 264 3.16 4.61 -9.70
C GLY A 264 1.88 5.26 -10.18
N TYR A 265 0.72 4.72 -9.81
CA TYR A 265 -0.58 5.28 -10.15
C TYR A 265 -0.76 6.70 -9.59
N ILE A 266 -0.43 6.92 -8.31
CA ILE A 266 -0.44 8.25 -7.68
C ILE A 266 0.52 9.22 -8.38
N SER A 267 1.70 8.76 -8.77
CA SER A 267 2.67 9.59 -9.54
C SER A 267 2.07 10.07 -10.86
N GLY A 268 1.36 9.20 -11.58
CA GLY A 268 0.62 9.54 -12.80
C GLY A 268 -0.48 10.59 -12.56
N ILE A 269 -1.28 10.43 -11.49
CA ILE A 269 -2.30 11.42 -11.09
C ILE A 269 -1.68 12.81 -10.90
N LEU A 270 -0.54 12.89 -10.22
CA LEU A 270 0.15 14.15 -9.96
C LEU A 270 0.69 14.82 -11.23
N GLU A 271 1.00 14.04 -12.25
CA GLU A 271 1.41 14.51 -13.57
C GLU A 271 0.21 14.81 -14.51
N ASN A 272 -1.03 14.71 -14.00
CA ASN A 272 -2.28 14.86 -14.76
C ASN A 272 -2.39 13.90 -15.96
N LYS A 273 -1.88 12.69 -15.81
CA LYS A 273 -1.98 11.62 -16.78
C LYS A 273 -3.41 11.06 -16.82
N SER A 274 -3.78 10.46 -17.95
CA SER A 274 -5.02 9.67 -18.06
C SER A 274 -4.95 8.43 -17.13
N ASP A 275 -6.11 7.87 -16.79
CA ASP A 275 -6.16 6.65 -15.96
C ASP A 275 -5.41 5.48 -16.61
N ILE A 276 -5.37 5.41 -17.94
CA ILE A 276 -4.61 4.38 -18.68
C ILE A 276 -3.10 4.59 -18.50
N GLU A 277 -2.61 5.81 -18.67
CA GLU A 277 -1.19 6.12 -18.44
C GLU A 277 -0.79 5.91 -16.97
N CYS A 278 -1.68 6.25 -16.00
CA CYS A 278 -1.47 5.97 -14.58
C CYS A 278 -1.38 4.46 -14.34
N LEU A 279 -2.23 3.66 -15.00
CA LEU A 279 -2.24 2.20 -14.92
C LEU A 279 -0.93 1.61 -15.46
N GLU A 280 -0.40 2.12 -16.56
CA GLU A 280 0.90 1.71 -17.14
C GLU A 280 2.06 2.02 -16.18
N ILE A 281 2.11 3.22 -15.62
CA ILE A 281 3.15 3.61 -14.64
C ILE A 281 3.04 2.73 -13.39
N GLY A 282 1.82 2.50 -12.88
CA GLY A 282 1.58 1.61 -11.75
C GLY A 282 2.05 0.19 -12.04
N SER A 283 1.69 -0.37 -13.21
CA SER A 283 2.11 -1.70 -13.63
C SER A 283 3.64 -1.83 -13.78
N ALA A 284 4.31 -0.80 -14.28
CA ALA A 284 5.78 -0.78 -14.39
C ALA A 284 6.46 -0.76 -13.02
N LEU A 285 5.96 0.06 -12.08
CA LEU A 285 6.50 0.08 -10.71
C LEU A 285 6.23 -1.23 -9.99
N GLY A 286 5.01 -1.76 -10.04
CA GLY A 286 4.66 -3.06 -9.46
C GLY A 286 5.54 -4.19 -10.00
N ALA A 287 5.76 -4.22 -11.32
CA ALA A 287 6.67 -5.17 -11.95
C ALA A 287 8.11 -4.97 -11.48
N SER A 288 8.58 -3.73 -11.33
CA SER A 288 9.95 -3.48 -10.87
C SER A 288 10.22 -3.97 -9.45
N CYS A 289 9.22 -3.88 -8.57
CA CYS A 289 9.29 -4.29 -7.18
C CYS A 289 9.71 -5.75 -7.03
N VAL A 290 9.17 -6.64 -7.86
CA VAL A 290 9.36 -8.09 -7.73
C VAL A 290 10.76 -8.60 -8.11
N ARG A 291 11.70 -7.72 -8.53
CA ARG A 291 13.06 -8.08 -8.95
C ARG A 291 14.02 -8.40 -7.80
N GLU A 292 13.71 -7.89 -6.60
CA GLU A 292 14.57 -8.01 -5.42
C GLU A 292 13.76 -8.47 -4.21
N GLN A 293 14.43 -8.97 -3.19
CA GLN A 293 13.81 -9.32 -1.92
C GLN A 293 13.47 -8.05 -1.14
N GLY A 294 12.24 -7.96 -0.62
CA GLY A 294 11.73 -6.82 0.14
C GLY A 294 10.63 -6.07 -0.59
N THR A 295 10.13 -5.01 0.02
CA THR A 295 8.90 -4.35 -0.42
C THR A 295 9.14 -3.12 -1.30
N THR A 296 10.35 -2.54 -1.23
CA THR A 296 10.68 -1.31 -1.95
C THR A 296 12.03 -1.40 -2.69
N GLU A 297 12.89 -2.37 -2.38
CA GLU A 297 14.27 -2.45 -2.83
C GLU A 297 14.38 -2.48 -4.36
N GLY A 298 13.57 -3.32 -5.02
CA GLY A 298 13.55 -3.49 -6.47
C GLY A 298 12.84 -2.37 -7.25
N VAL A 299 12.13 -1.46 -6.57
CA VAL A 299 11.29 -0.44 -7.24
C VAL A 299 12.14 0.57 -8.00
N PHE A 300 11.78 0.83 -9.26
CA PHE A 300 12.44 1.80 -10.13
C PHE A 300 12.44 3.22 -9.54
N LYS A 301 13.52 3.94 -9.80
CA LYS A 301 13.51 5.41 -9.75
C LYS A 301 12.81 5.98 -10.99
N LYS A 302 12.46 7.27 -10.95
CA LYS A 302 11.69 7.92 -12.02
C LYS A 302 12.30 7.72 -13.41
N GLU A 303 13.60 7.96 -13.56
CA GLU A 303 14.29 7.85 -14.84
C GLU A 303 14.31 6.38 -15.34
N GLU A 304 14.47 5.42 -14.45
CA GLU A 304 14.44 4.00 -14.77
C GLU A 304 13.05 3.56 -15.24
N CYS A 305 11.99 4.03 -14.55
CA CYS A 305 10.59 3.77 -14.92
C CYS A 305 10.27 4.33 -16.30
N LEU A 306 10.63 5.60 -16.57
CA LEU A 306 10.41 6.23 -17.88
C LEU A 306 11.16 5.49 -19.00
N HIS A 307 12.41 5.11 -18.74
CA HIS A 307 13.19 4.33 -19.70
C HIS A 307 12.61 2.95 -19.97
N PHE A 308 12.11 2.30 -18.92
CA PHE A 308 11.45 0.98 -19.03
C PHE A 308 10.17 1.06 -19.86
N LEU A 309 9.29 2.04 -19.58
CA LEU A 309 8.06 2.27 -20.34
C LEU A 309 8.31 2.62 -21.81
N ALA A 310 9.37 3.37 -22.10
CA ALA A 310 9.72 3.72 -23.48
C ALA A 310 10.21 2.54 -24.33
N LYS A 311 10.57 1.41 -23.70
CA LYS A 311 11.07 0.19 -24.37
C LYS A 311 10.03 -0.93 -24.51
N ASN A 312 8.95 -0.85 -23.78
CA ASN A 312 7.90 -1.88 -23.72
C ASN A 312 6.56 -1.33 -24.21
#